data_fc4d471065b7af172cc34af4344f9d82
#
_entry.id   fc4d471065b7af172cc34af4344f9d82
#
_cell.length_a   1.000
_cell.length_b   1.000
_cell.length_c   1.000
_cell.angle_alpha   90.00
_cell.angle_beta   90.00
_cell.angle_gamma   90.00
#
_symmetry.space_group_name_H-M   'P 1'
#
loop_
_entity.id
_entity.type
_entity.pdbx_description
1 polymer ?
#
loop_
_entity_poly.entity_id
_entity_poly.type
_entity_poly.pdbx_seq_one_letter_code
_entity_poly.pdbx_strand_id
1 'polypeptide(L)'
;YVITKKRHGGVLFMKNIVFNKDAFKKSVSDNVKNLYRKTLTEASRQEIFQAVSYTVKDVIIDQWIATQHVLDRDDPKILYYMSMEFLMGRALGNNLINLTCYNEVKEALAEMGVDLNLIEDEEPDPALGNGGLGRLAACFMESLATLGYPAYGCGIRYHYGMFRQKIKDGFQIEEPDDWLKNGYPFELKRPEHSYEVKFGGYVSARTDETGRTRFVHENYQSVMAIPYDMPIIGYNNNVVNTLMIWDAEPKQSFELDAFDKGDYKKAVEQQNLARNLVEVLYPNDNHIAGKELRLKQQYFFVSASL
;
A
#
# COMPACT_ATOMS: atom_id res chain seq x y z
N TYR A 1 -13.24 1.20 -19.04
CA TYR A 1 -13.63 2.02 -20.20
C TYR A 1 -12.60 3.13 -20.36
N VAL A 2 -11.79 3.07 -21.44
CA VAL A 2 -10.84 4.11 -21.82
C VAL A 2 -11.61 5.12 -22.68
N ILE A 3 -11.77 6.33 -22.21
CA ILE A 3 -12.26 7.44 -23.03
C ILE A 3 -11.08 8.39 -23.26
N THR A 4 -10.53 8.32 -24.46
CA THR A 4 -9.46 9.21 -24.90
C THR A 4 -10.03 10.55 -25.38
N LYS A 5 -9.69 11.63 -24.70
CA LYS A 5 -9.74 12.97 -25.30
C LYS A 5 -8.30 13.41 -25.50
N LYS A 6 -7.85 13.45 -26.76
CA LYS A 6 -6.59 14.09 -27.16
C LYS A 6 -6.66 15.57 -26.76
N ARG A 7 -5.98 15.95 -25.69
CA ARG A 7 -5.35 17.27 -25.61
C ARG A 7 -3.86 16.99 -25.50
N HIS A 8 -3.07 17.67 -26.29
CA HIS A 8 -1.64 17.79 -26.15
C HIS A 8 -1.39 18.52 -24.83
N GLY A 9 -1.50 17.80 -23.72
CA GLY A 9 -1.12 18.24 -22.41
C GLY A 9 0.18 17.49 -22.09
N GLY A 10 1.24 18.24 -21.86
CA GLY A 10 2.59 17.75 -21.80
C GLY A 10 2.75 16.62 -20.80
N VAL A 11 3.32 15.54 -21.28
CA VAL A 11 4.10 14.62 -20.45
C VAL A 11 5.08 15.52 -19.68
N LEU A 12 4.97 15.51 -18.36
CA LEU A 12 5.91 16.25 -17.51
C LEU A 12 7.28 15.64 -17.64
N PHE A 13 8.09 16.22 -18.51
CA PHE A 13 9.53 16.05 -18.44
C PHE A 13 10.04 16.90 -17.29
N MET A 14 10.08 16.34 -16.10
CA MET A 14 10.83 16.96 -15.02
C MET A 14 12.33 16.79 -15.30
N LYS A 15 13.15 17.79 -14.87
CA LYS A 15 14.60 17.75 -14.97
C LYS A 15 15.10 16.41 -14.44
N ASN A 16 16.00 15.76 -15.18
CA ASN A 16 16.72 14.60 -14.68
C ASN A 16 17.28 14.92 -13.29
N ILE A 17 16.94 14.09 -12.32
CA ILE A 17 17.54 14.19 -10.98
C ILE A 17 18.99 13.79 -11.17
N VAL A 18 19.88 14.75 -10.92
CA VAL A 18 21.32 14.45 -10.86
C VAL A 18 21.57 13.76 -9.54
N PHE A 19 21.86 12.46 -9.58
CA PHE A 19 22.22 11.70 -8.40
C PHE A 19 23.48 12.30 -7.74
N ASN A 20 23.36 12.68 -6.46
CA ASN A 20 24.47 13.19 -5.67
C ASN A 20 24.93 12.11 -4.69
N LYS A 21 26.06 11.45 -5.01
CA LYS A 21 26.60 10.33 -4.23
C LYS A 21 26.89 10.70 -2.76
N ASP A 22 27.45 11.87 -2.50
CA ASP A 22 27.80 12.27 -1.13
C ASP A 22 26.57 12.63 -0.30
N ALA A 23 25.59 13.29 -0.91
CA ALA A 23 24.31 13.56 -0.26
C ALA A 23 23.57 12.24 0.06
N PHE A 24 23.59 11.28 -0.85
CA PHE A 24 23.00 9.97 -0.65
C PHE A 24 23.66 9.22 0.52
N LYS A 25 25.00 9.11 0.52
CA LYS A 25 25.75 8.44 1.61
C LYS A 25 25.47 9.09 2.98
N LYS A 26 25.41 10.42 3.00
CA LYS A 26 25.06 11.17 4.22
C LYS A 26 23.64 10.84 4.67
N SER A 27 22.67 10.87 3.78
CA SER A 27 21.26 10.58 4.09
C SER A 27 21.08 9.17 4.63
N VAL A 28 21.72 8.16 4.04
CA VAL A 28 21.71 6.79 4.55
C VAL A 28 22.26 6.73 5.97
N SER A 29 23.41 7.36 6.24
CA SER A 29 24.01 7.39 7.57
C SER A 29 23.13 8.13 8.59
N ASP A 30 22.52 9.24 8.19
CA ASP A 30 21.60 10.00 9.03
C ASP A 30 20.34 9.19 9.34
N ASN A 31 19.79 8.45 8.37
CA ASN A 31 18.65 7.58 8.57
C ASN A 31 18.97 6.41 9.52
N VAL A 32 20.13 5.76 9.40
CA VAL A 32 20.56 4.72 10.37
C VAL A 32 20.60 5.29 11.78
N LYS A 33 21.23 6.47 11.93
CA LYS A 33 21.33 7.14 13.22
C LYS A 33 19.99 7.52 13.82
N ASN A 34 19.10 8.11 13.02
CA ASN A 34 17.84 8.66 13.50
C ASN A 34 16.80 7.57 13.80
N LEU A 35 16.76 6.51 12.98
CA LEU A 35 15.80 5.43 13.16
C LEU A 35 16.25 4.44 14.26
N TYR A 36 17.57 4.16 14.36
CA TYR A 36 18.07 3.06 15.19
C TYR A 36 19.06 3.48 16.28
N ARG A 37 19.50 4.74 16.30
CA ARG A 37 20.53 5.26 17.21
C ARG A 37 21.84 4.46 17.13
N LYS A 38 22.23 4.08 15.91
CA LYS A 38 23.43 3.30 15.59
C LYS A 38 24.26 3.99 14.53
N THR A 39 25.52 3.61 14.46
CA THR A 39 26.37 3.89 13.30
C THR A 39 26.12 2.85 12.22
N LEU A 40 26.56 3.11 10.99
CA LEU A 40 26.40 2.17 9.89
C LEU A 40 27.06 0.81 10.15
N THR A 41 28.20 0.82 10.85
CA THR A 41 28.95 -0.42 11.20
C THR A 41 28.28 -1.25 12.29
N GLU A 42 27.41 -0.66 13.09
CA GLU A 42 26.65 -1.34 14.14
C GLU A 42 25.26 -1.80 13.66
N ALA A 43 24.81 -1.27 12.53
CA ALA A 43 23.49 -1.57 12.00
C ALA A 43 23.45 -2.96 11.34
N SER A 44 22.35 -3.68 11.53
CA SER A 44 22.08 -4.90 10.80
C SER A 44 21.75 -4.62 9.33
N ARG A 45 21.83 -5.64 8.48
CA ARG A 45 21.46 -5.50 7.06
C ARG A 45 20.03 -4.99 6.89
N GLN A 46 19.09 -5.50 7.68
CA GLN A 46 17.70 -5.09 7.67
C GLN A 46 17.53 -3.60 8.05
N GLU A 47 18.26 -3.10 9.05
CA GLU A 47 18.26 -1.68 9.42
C GLU A 47 18.87 -0.80 8.33
N ILE A 48 19.92 -1.29 7.65
CA ILE A 48 20.51 -0.61 6.50
C ILE A 48 19.54 -0.59 5.32
N PHE A 49 18.85 -1.71 5.03
CA PHE A 49 17.78 -1.77 4.03
C PHE A 49 16.74 -0.68 4.27
N GLN A 50 16.24 -0.56 5.50
CA GLN A 50 15.26 0.47 5.85
C GLN A 50 15.83 1.89 5.59
N ALA A 51 17.05 2.16 6.04
CA ALA A 51 17.68 3.47 5.88
C ALA A 51 17.90 3.85 4.40
N VAL A 52 18.35 2.89 3.57
CA VAL A 52 18.51 3.05 2.12
C VAL A 52 17.15 3.32 1.48
N SER A 53 16.13 2.52 1.84
CA SER A 53 14.78 2.65 1.29
C SER A 53 14.14 4.00 1.64
N TYR A 54 14.30 4.50 2.86
CA TYR A 54 13.85 5.85 3.22
C TYR A 54 14.59 6.93 2.45
N THR A 55 15.91 6.79 2.24
CA THR A 55 16.69 7.73 1.43
C THR A 55 16.19 7.78 -0.02
N VAL A 56 15.88 6.62 -0.61
CA VAL A 56 15.30 6.53 -1.97
C VAL A 56 13.88 7.10 -1.99
N LYS A 57 13.09 6.82 -0.96
CA LYS A 57 11.72 7.32 -0.83
C LYS A 57 11.66 8.85 -0.82
N ASP A 58 12.60 9.54 -0.17
CA ASP A 58 12.64 11.00 -0.15
C ASP A 58 12.69 11.58 -1.58
N VAL A 59 13.50 10.99 -2.45
CA VAL A 59 13.56 11.37 -3.88
C VAL A 59 12.24 11.08 -4.60
N ILE A 60 11.62 9.95 -4.30
CA ILE A 60 10.32 9.56 -4.88
C ILE A 60 9.22 10.54 -4.47
N ILE A 61 9.20 10.95 -3.20
CA ILE A 61 8.17 11.87 -2.66
C ILE A 61 8.17 13.20 -3.42
N ASP A 62 9.33 13.77 -3.73
CA ASP A 62 9.40 15.02 -4.49
C ASP A 62 8.75 14.89 -5.88
N GLN A 63 9.00 13.77 -6.57
CA GLN A 63 8.38 13.47 -7.86
C GLN A 63 6.88 13.19 -7.74
N TRP A 64 6.48 12.51 -6.67
CA TRP A 64 5.08 12.19 -6.40
C TRP A 64 4.25 13.45 -6.15
N ILE A 65 4.77 14.36 -5.32
CA ILE A 65 4.17 15.68 -5.09
C ILE A 65 4.04 16.46 -6.40
N ALA A 66 5.08 16.46 -7.20
CA ALA A 66 5.05 17.16 -8.48
C ALA A 66 4.05 16.53 -9.48
N THR A 67 3.95 15.20 -9.52
CA THR A 67 2.92 14.50 -10.31
C THR A 67 1.52 14.91 -9.83
N GLN A 68 1.29 14.91 -8.51
CA GLN A 68 0.01 15.30 -7.93
C GLN A 68 -0.38 16.75 -8.29
N HIS A 69 0.56 17.70 -8.18
CA HIS A 69 0.30 19.09 -8.58
C HIS A 69 -0.15 19.24 -10.04
N VAL A 70 0.33 18.37 -10.92
CA VAL A 70 -0.12 18.38 -12.31
C VAL A 70 -1.52 17.80 -12.46
N LEU A 71 -1.81 16.71 -11.75
CA LEU A 71 -3.15 16.14 -11.73
C LEU A 71 -4.16 17.16 -11.22
N ASP A 72 -3.84 17.90 -10.16
CA ASP A 72 -4.70 18.92 -9.58
C ASP A 72 -4.89 20.12 -10.50
N ARG A 73 -3.83 20.54 -11.22
CA ARG A 73 -3.88 21.68 -12.14
C ARG A 73 -4.63 21.38 -13.44
N ASP A 74 -4.34 20.22 -14.03
CA ASP A 74 -4.79 19.90 -15.40
C ASP A 74 -6.11 19.12 -15.41
N ASP A 75 -6.56 18.61 -14.26
CA ASP A 75 -7.78 17.82 -14.07
C ASP A 75 -7.98 16.78 -15.19
N PRO A 76 -6.99 15.90 -15.42
CA PRO A 76 -7.07 14.91 -16.49
C PRO A 76 -8.03 13.78 -16.09
N LYS A 77 -8.45 13.00 -17.07
CA LYS A 77 -9.12 11.73 -16.77
C LYS A 77 -8.15 10.78 -16.10
N ILE A 78 -8.56 10.24 -14.95
CA ILE A 78 -7.79 9.30 -14.16
C ILE A 78 -8.33 7.89 -14.37
N LEU A 79 -7.44 6.91 -14.54
CA LEU A 79 -7.77 5.51 -14.57
C LEU A 79 -7.70 4.94 -13.15
N TYR A 80 -8.77 4.29 -12.70
CA TYR A 80 -8.80 3.54 -11.44
C TYR A 80 -8.76 2.05 -11.76
N TYR A 81 -7.69 1.37 -11.35
CA TYR A 81 -7.53 -0.06 -11.51
C TYR A 81 -7.85 -0.77 -10.19
N MET A 82 -9.05 -1.34 -10.10
CA MET A 82 -9.51 -2.04 -8.91
C MET A 82 -9.20 -3.53 -9.00
N SER A 83 -8.46 -4.05 -8.03
CA SER A 83 -8.12 -5.47 -7.97
C SER A 83 -8.04 -5.98 -6.53
N MET A 84 -8.45 -7.24 -6.35
CA MET A 84 -8.23 -7.98 -5.09
C MET A 84 -6.75 -8.31 -4.88
N GLU A 85 -5.95 -8.28 -5.94
CA GLU A 85 -4.56 -8.70 -5.95
C GLU A 85 -3.65 -7.66 -6.61
N PHE A 86 -2.52 -7.37 -5.95
CA PHE A 86 -1.39 -6.64 -6.53
C PHE A 86 -0.10 -7.35 -6.15
N LEU A 87 0.45 -8.14 -7.06
CA LEU A 87 1.70 -8.87 -6.86
C LEU A 87 2.88 -8.02 -7.35
N MET A 88 3.22 -6.99 -6.57
CA MET A 88 4.22 -5.99 -6.96
C MET A 88 5.64 -6.54 -6.91
N GLY A 89 5.94 -7.40 -5.96
CA GLY A 89 7.31 -7.82 -5.67
C GLY A 89 8.09 -6.78 -4.86
N ARG A 90 9.38 -7.00 -4.70
CA ARG A 90 10.31 -6.11 -4.01
C ARG A 90 10.45 -4.78 -4.77
N ALA A 91 10.44 -3.66 -4.06
CA ALA A 91 10.37 -2.34 -4.66
C ALA A 91 11.74 -1.64 -4.77
N LEU A 92 12.70 -1.90 -3.88
CA LEU A 92 13.94 -1.13 -3.83
C LEU A 92 14.68 -1.18 -5.18
N GLY A 93 15.02 -2.35 -5.67
CA GLY A 93 15.74 -2.51 -6.94
C GLY A 93 14.94 -1.98 -8.13
N ASN A 94 13.64 -2.28 -8.18
CA ASN A 94 12.73 -1.77 -9.22
C ASN A 94 12.69 -0.24 -9.23
N ASN A 95 12.58 0.39 -8.07
CA ASN A 95 12.57 1.85 -7.95
C ASN A 95 13.89 2.46 -8.41
N LEU A 96 15.03 1.87 -8.03
CA LEU A 96 16.35 2.35 -8.47
C LEU A 96 16.53 2.24 -10.00
N ILE A 97 16.03 1.17 -10.62
CA ILE A 97 16.04 0.99 -12.07
C ILE A 97 15.16 2.05 -12.74
N ASN A 98 13.94 2.26 -12.26
CA ASN A 98 13.00 3.23 -12.82
C ASN A 98 13.48 4.67 -12.65
N LEU A 99 14.16 4.99 -11.56
CA LEU A 99 14.84 6.26 -11.31
C LEU A 99 16.15 6.40 -12.09
N THR A 100 16.61 5.35 -12.77
CA THR A 100 17.88 5.30 -13.55
C THR A 100 19.14 5.59 -12.72
N CYS A 101 19.14 5.22 -11.44
CA CYS A 101 20.27 5.46 -10.52
C CYS A 101 20.79 4.17 -9.84
N TYR A 102 20.43 3.00 -10.35
CA TYR A 102 20.81 1.71 -9.74
C TYR A 102 22.33 1.55 -9.57
N ASN A 103 23.10 1.84 -10.62
CA ASN A 103 24.55 1.66 -10.59
C ASN A 103 25.22 2.67 -9.67
N GLU A 104 24.78 3.93 -9.68
CA GLU A 104 25.30 5.01 -8.84
C GLU A 104 25.05 4.71 -7.34
N VAL A 105 23.86 4.20 -7.02
CA VAL A 105 23.53 3.78 -5.65
C VAL A 105 24.37 2.57 -5.23
N LYS A 106 24.53 1.59 -6.11
CA LYS A 106 25.37 0.42 -5.86
C LYS A 106 26.81 0.81 -5.55
N GLU A 107 27.40 1.72 -6.34
CA GLU A 107 28.75 2.24 -6.11
C GLU A 107 28.83 3.03 -4.80
N ALA A 108 27.85 3.89 -4.51
CA ALA A 108 27.82 4.68 -3.27
C ALA A 108 27.79 3.78 -2.03
N LEU A 109 26.97 2.71 -2.06
CA LEU A 109 26.88 1.74 -0.97
C LEU A 109 28.18 0.91 -0.84
N ALA A 110 28.78 0.51 -1.97
CA ALA A 110 30.06 -0.21 -1.95
C ALA A 110 31.18 0.62 -1.30
N GLU A 111 31.23 1.94 -1.56
CA GLU A 111 32.16 2.87 -0.87
C GLU A 111 31.91 2.97 0.64
N MET A 112 30.68 2.69 1.09
CA MET A 112 30.32 2.61 2.50
C MET A 112 30.52 1.20 3.11
N GLY A 113 31.04 0.24 2.34
CA GLY A 113 31.21 -1.16 2.75
C GLY A 113 29.92 -1.96 2.77
N VAL A 114 28.89 -1.53 2.03
CA VAL A 114 27.57 -2.18 1.96
C VAL A 114 27.36 -2.77 0.56
N ASP A 115 26.98 -4.05 0.50
CA ASP A 115 26.58 -4.71 -0.76
C ASP A 115 25.07 -4.54 -0.99
N LEU A 116 24.71 -3.83 -2.07
CA LEU A 116 23.31 -3.60 -2.43
C LEU A 116 22.53 -4.90 -2.60
N ASN A 117 23.09 -5.95 -3.21
CA ASN A 117 22.37 -7.20 -3.41
C ASN A 117 21.96 -7.84 -2.07
N LEU A 118 22.87 -7.79 -1.06
CA LEU A 118 22.56 -8.30 0.28
C LEU A 118 21.50 -7.46 1.00
N ILE A 119 21.41 -6.18 0.66
CA ILE A 119 20.38 -5.27 1.22
C ILE A 119 19.04 -5.52 0.55
N GLU A 120 18.99 -5.71 -0.77
CA GLU A 120 17.77 -6.06 -1.50
C GLU A 120 17.16 -7.37 -1.01
N ASP A 121 18.00 -8.35 -0.55
CA ASP A 121 17.53 -9.61 0.00
C ASP A 121 16.83 -9.49 1.36
N GLU A 122 17.05 -8.39 2.08
CA GLU A 122 16.36 -8.10 3.34
C GLU A 122 14.95 -7.51 3.14
N GLU A 123 14.60 -7.10 1.90
CA GLU A 123 13.28 -6.57 1.60
C GLU A 123 12.21 -7.66 1.70
N PRO A 124 11.20 -7.49 2.57
CA PRO A 124 10.05 -8.38 2.55
C PRO A 124 9.29 -8.21 1.25
N ASP A 125 8.86 -9.31 0.64
CA ASP A 125 8.01 -9.27 -0.55
C ASP A 125 6.56 -8.94 -0.14
N PRO A 126 6.00 -7.79 -0.53
CA PRO A 126 4.59 -7.51 -0.34
C PRO A 126 3.76 -8.35 -1.32
N ALA A 127 3.70 -9.65 -1.09
CA ALA A 127 3.02 -10.61 -1.93
C ALA A 127 1.49 -10.52 -1.75
N LEU A 128 0.92 -9.37 -2.12
CA LEU A 128 -0.52 -9.08 -2.05
C LEU A 128 -1.28 -9.65 -3.25
N GLY A 129 -0.81 -10.77 -3.78
CA GLY A 129 -1.39 -11.49 -4.91
C GLY A 129 -0.91 -12.92 -4.94
N ASN A 130 -1.61 -13.77 -5.72
CA ASN A 130 -1.35 -15.20 -5.80
C ASN A 130 -0.68 -15.61 -7.12
N GLY A 131 -0.98 -14.94 -8.21
CA GLY A 131 -0.50 -15.36 -9.52
C GLY A 131 -0.77 -14.36 -10.64
N GLY A 132 -1.27 -14.84 -11.78
CA GLY A 132 -1.42 -14.07 -13.01
C GLY A 132 -2.27 -12.81 -12.87
N LEU A 133 -3.36 -12.86 -12.10
CA LEU A 133 -4.23 -11.69 -11.86
C LEU A 133 -3.46 -10.57 -11.15
N GLY A 134 -2.78 -10.91 -10.06
CA GLY A 134 -2.01 -9.95 -9.27
C GLY A 134 -0.79 -9.41 -10.02
N ARG A 135 -0.08 -10.26 -10.78
CA ARG A 135 1.06 -9.81 -11.59
C ARG A 135 0.62 -8.95 -12.77
N LEU A 136 -0.51 -9.26 -13.41
CA LEU A 136 -1.06 -8.43 -14.48
C LEU A 136 -1.38 -7.02 -13.97
N ALA A 137 -2.00 -6.90 -12.78
CA ALA A 137 -2.27 -5.62 -12.14
C ALA A 137 -0.98 -4.82 -11.90
N ALA A 138 0.06 -5.46 -11.37
CA ALA A 138 1.35 -4.84 -11.14
C ALA A 138 1.98 -4.34 -12.45
N CYS A 139 2.01 -5.16 -13.49
CA CYS A 139 2.55 -4.78 -14.80
C CYS A 139 1.78 -3.63 -15.44
N PHE A 140 0.46 -3.60 -15.31
CA PHE A 140 -0.34 -2.50 -15.83
C PHE A 140 -0.07 -1.19 -15.10
N MET A 141 0.04 -1.21 -13.78
CA MET A 141 0.34 0.00 -13.01
C MET A 141 1.70 0.59 -13.40
N GLU A 142 2.74 -0.23 -13.55
CA GLU A 142 4.07 0.22 -13.98
C GLU A 142 4.08 0.72 -15.43
N SER A 143 3.36 0.03 -16.33
CA SER A 143 3.23 0.45 -17.73
C SER A 143 2.50 1.79 -17.85
N LEU A 144 1.43 1.99 -17.08
CA LEU A 144 0.67 3.25 -17.05
C LEU A 144 1.56 4.40 -16.56
N ALA A 145 2.35 4.20 -15.50
CA ALA A 145 3.30 5.19 -15.01
C ALA A 145 4.38 5.50 -16.05
N THR A 146 4.95 4.48 -16.69
CA THR A 146 5.99 4.64 -17.74
C THR A 146 5.46 5.37 -18.98
N LEU A 147 4.20 5.14 -19.34
CA LEU A 147 3.55 5.84 -20.45
C LEU A 147 2.98 7.21 -20.07
N GLY A 148 3.10 7.63 -18.81
CA GLY A 148 2.62 8.93 -18.35
C GLY A 148 1.09 9.02 -18.23
N TYR A 149 0.38 7.91 -18.12
CA TYR A 149 -1.06 7.92 -17.88
C TYR A 149 -1.36 8.06 -16.39
N PRO A 150 -2.20 9.03 -15.99
CA PRO A 150 -2.68 9.15 -14.61
C PRO A 150 -3.46 7.91 -14.19
N ALA A 151 -3.02 7.23 -13.16
CA ALA A 151 -3.68 6.03 -12.67
C ALA A 151 -3.55 5.85 -11.15
N TYR A 152 -4.61 5.31 -10.56
CA TYR A 152 -4.63 4.79 -9.20
C TYR A 152 -4.92 3.30 -9.23
N GLY A 153 -4.08 2.50 -8.56
CA GLY A 153 -4.44 1.14 -8.20
C GLY A 153 -5.22 1.16 -6.89
N CYS A 154 -6.27 0.36 -6.76
CA CYS A 154 -7.07 0.28 -5.53
C CYS A 154 -7.23 -1.19 -5.13
N GLY A 155 -6.80 -1.52 -3.90
CA GLY A 155 -6.83 -2.89 -3.39
C GLY A 155 -6.90 -2.94 -1.87
N ILE A 156 -6.60 -4.09 -1.29
CA ILE A 156 -6.57 -4.32 0.16
C ILE A 156 -5.13 -4.46 0.63
N ARG A 157 -4.83 -3.86 1.77
CA ARG A 157 -3.57 -4.02 2.50
C ARG A 157 -3.65 -5.26 3.38
N TYR A 158 -3.44 -6.45 2.80
CA TYR A 158 -3.45 -7.67 3.59
C TYR A 158 -2.30 -7.65 4.60
N HIS A 159 -2.60 -7.96 5.87
CA HIS A 159 -1.60 -8.02 6.94
C HIS A 159 -0.61 -9.16 6.73
N TYR A 160 -1.09 -10.25 6.16
CA TYR A 160 -0.26 -11.37 5.74
C TYR A 160 -0.29 -11.49 4.22
N GLY A 161 0.89 -11.51 3.61
CA GLY A 161 1.03 -11.76 2.19
C GLY A 161 0.65 -13.19 1.82
N MET A 162 0.98 -13.61 0.59
CA MET A 162 0.87 -15.01 0.20
C MET A 162 1.66 -15.85 1.21
N PHE A 163 1.06 -16.94 1.67
CA PHE A 163 1.64 -17.78 2.73
C PHE A 163 3.10 -18.18 2.44
N ARG A 164 3.89 -18.32 3.50
CA ARG A 164 5.25 -18.84 3.43
C ARG A 164 5.20 -20.35 3.30
N GLN A 165 5.82 -20.88 2.25
CA GLN A 165 5.94 -22.32 2.02
C GLN A 165 7.11 -22.90 2.81
N LYS A 166 6.86 -23.97 3.57
CA LYS A 166 7.88 -24.80 4.21
C LYS A 166 7.67 -26.27 3.86
N ILE A 167 8.75 -27.05 3.92
CA ILE A 167 8.68 -28.50 3.78
C ILE A 167 8.92 -29.13 5.14
N LYS A 168 7.97 -29.95 5.60
CA LYS A 168 8.08 -30.74 6.81
C LYS A 168 7.69 -32.17 6.50
N ASP A 169 8.54 -33.10 6.87
CA ASP A 169 8.33 -34.55 6.66
C ASP A 169 7.99 -34.90 5.18
N GLY A 170 8.55 -34.16 4.23
CA GLY A 170 8.31 -34.34 2.78
C GLY A 170 7.04 -33.68 2.25
N PHE A 171 6.25 -33.03 3.10
CA PHE A 171 5.01 -32.32 2.73
C PHE A 171 5.15 -30.81 2.85
N GLN A 172 4.47 -30.10 1.94
CA GLN A 172 4.34 -28.64 2.06
C GLN A 172 3.47 -28.30 3.26
N ILE A 173 3.94 -27.35 4.07
CA ILE A 173 3.14 -26.67 5.07
C ILE A 173 3.13 -25.17 4.78
N GLU A 174 2.05 -24.50 5.17
CA GLU A 174 1.81 -23.09 4.94
C GLU A 174 1.89 -22.34 6.27
N GLU A 175 2.68 -21.28 6.32
CA GLU A 175 2.77 -20.38 7.48
C GLU A 175 2.42 -18.95 7.06
N PRO A 176 1.84 -18.13 7.99
CA PRO A 176 1.60 -16.73 7.71
C PRO A 176 2.90 -16.00 7.35
N ASP A 177 2.86 -15.17 6.30
CA ASP A 177 3.97 -14.32 5.90
C ASP A 177 3.76 -12.90 6.39
N ASP A 178 4.30 -12.59 7.57
CA ASP A 178 4.21 -11.28 8.22
C ASP A 178 5.22 -10.31 7.58
N TRP A 179 4.89 -9.79 6.41
CA TRP A 179 5.73 -8.86 5.65
C TRP A 179 5.82 -7.47 6.30
N LEU A 180 4.88 -7.15 7.21
CA LEU A 180 4.80 -5.88 7.92
C LEU A 180 5.54 -5.87 9.25
N LYS A 181 6.13 -6.98 9.67
CA LYS A 181 6.78 -7.16 10.99
C LYS A 181 7.74 -6.01 11.37
N ASN A 182 8.50 -5.52 10.42
CA ASN A 182 9.48 -4.43 10.63
C ASN A 182 9.01 -3.09 10.03
N GLY A 183 7.74 -3.00 9.60
CA GLY A 183 7.23 -1.91 8.78
C GLY A 183 7.70 -2.01 7.32
N TYR A 184 7.00 -1.31 6.42
CA TYR A 184 7.36 -1.28 5.01
C TYR A 184 7.69 0.16 4.59
N PRO A 185 8.94 0.47 4.19
CA PRO A 185 9.38 1.85 4.00
C PRO A 185 8.65 2.58 2.87
N PHE A 186 8.22 1.86 1.82
CA PHE A 186 7.61 2.45 0.63
C PHE A 186 6.10 2.70 0.73
N GLU A 187 5.47 2.43 1.88
CA GLU A 187 4.09 2.84 2.10
C GLU A 187 3.99 4.16 2.87
N LEU A 188 2.89 4.88 2.68
CA LEU A 188 2.55 6.12 3.36
C LEU A 188 1.10 6.05 3.86
N LYS A 189 0.91 5.97 5.18
CA LYS A 189 -0.42 6.00 5.79
C LYS A 189 -1.07 7.38 5.61
N ARG A 190 -2.32 7.43 5.12
CA ARG A 190 -3.07 8.66 4.83
C ARG A 190 -4.38 8.72 5.64
N PRO A 191 -4.30 8.86 6.96
CA PRO A 191 -5.51 8.83 7.82
C PRO A 191 -6.48 9.97 7.53
N GLU A 192 -6.03 11.06 6.94
CA GLU A 192 -6.84 12.20 6.51
C GLU A 192 -7.82 11.87 5.37
N HIS A 193 -7.58 10.75 4.67
CA HIS A 193 -8.45 10.24 3.60
C HIS A 193 -9.23 8.99 4.03
N SER A 194 -9.42 8.81 5.34
CA SER A 194 -10.17 7.67 5.87
C SER A 194 -11.65 7.75 5.50
N TYR A 195 -12.24 6.60 5.22
CA TYR A 195 -13.64 6.50 4.82
C TYR A 195 -14.38 5.45 5.65
N GLU A 196 -15.64 5.75 6.05
CA GLU A 196 -16.48 4.80 6.79
C GLU A 196 -17.20 3.85 5.83
N VAL A 197 -16.88 2.56 5.88
CA VAL A 197 -17.56 1.51 5.12
C VAL A 197 -18.60 0.82 6.01
N LYS A 198 -19.85 0.74 5.53
CA LYS A 198 -21.00 0.22 6.26
C LYS A 198 -21.43 -1.12 5.72
N PHE A 199 -21.69 -2.08 6.60
CA PHE A 199 -22.10 -3.45 6.27
C PHE A 199 -23.44 -3.81 6.88
N GLY A 200 -24.27 -4.52 6.12
CA GLY A 200 -25.58 -4.97 6.58
C GLY A 200 -26.56 -3.83 6.82
N GLY A 201 -27.48 -4.01 7.77
CA GLY A 201 -28.52 -3.04 8.04
C GLY A 201 -29.63 -3.00 6.98
N TYR A 202 -30.38 -1.92 6.99
CA TYR A 202 -31.47 -1.70 6.03
C TYR A 202 -31.58 -0.22 5.69
N VAL A 203 -32.20 0.08 4.54
CA VAL A 203 -32.46 1.46 4.11
C VAL A 203 -33.90 1.82 4.39
N SER A 204 -34.12 2.87 5.18
CA SER A 204 -35.43 3.49 5.41
C SER A 204 -35.61 4.74 4.56
N ALA A 205 -36.84 4.94 4.06
CA ALA A 205 -37.22 6.19 3.40
C ALA A 205 -37.84 7.13 4.43
N ARG A 206 -37.32 8.33 4.56
CA ARG A 206 -37.84 9.40 5.44
C ARG A 206 -38.14 10.63 4.59
N THR A 207 -39.31 11.21 4.79
CA THR A 207 -39.66 12.51 4.18
C THR A 207 -39.25 13.64 5.11
N ASP A 208 -38.41 14.55 4.62
CA ASP A 208 -37.99 15.72 5.39
C ASP A 208 -39.11 16.80 5.44
N GLU A 209 -38.91 17.83 6.22
CA GLU A 209 -39.86 18.94 6.40
C GLU A 209 -40.20 19.69 5.10
N THR A 210 -39.36 19.51 4.06
CA THR A 210 -39.57 20.13 2.72
C THR A 210 -40.35 19.23 1.76
N GLY A 211 -40.79 18.03 2.22
CA GLY A 211 -41.50 17.03 1.41
C GLY A 211 -40.59 16.17 0.52
N ARG A 212 -39.23 16.25 0.68
CA ARG A 212 -38.28 15.44 -0.08
C ARG A 212 -38.03 14.12 0.62
N THR A 213 -38.09 13.04 -0.14
CA THR A 213 -37.73 11.70 0.35
C THR A 213 -36.19 11.58 0.45
N ARG A 214 -35.71 11.22 1.64
CA ARG A 214 -34.32 10.87 1.91
C ARG A 214 -34.23 9.40 2.30
N PHE A 215 -33.20 8.74 1.81
CA PHE A 215 -32.88 7.36 2.18
C PHE A 215 -31.83 7.36 3.26
N VAL A 216 -32.10 6.68 4.37
CA VAL A 216 -31.20 6.60 5.54
C VAL A 216 -30.83 5.13 5.74
N HIS A 217 -29.52 4.88 5.83
CA HIS A 217 -28.99 3.54 6.14
C HIS A 217 -28.96 3.39 7.66
N GLU A 218 -29.65 2.38 8.18
CA GLU A 218 -29.85 2.13 9.60
C GLU A 218 -29.42 0.74 10.01
N ASN A 219 -29.06 0.58 11.28
CA ASN A 219 -28.70 -0.70 11.91
C ASN A 219 -27.57 -1.45 11.19
N TYR A 220 -26.56 -0.69 10.75
CA TYR A 220 -25.38 -1.24 10.09
C TYR A 220 -24.21 -1.42 11.07
N GLN A 221 -23.31 -2.32 10.74
CA GLN A 221 -21.95 -2.35 11.29
C GLN A 221 -21.04 -1.51 10.42
N SER A 222 -20.01 -0.87 10.98
CA SER A 222 -19.07 -0.09 10.17
C SER A 222 -17.63 -0.28 10.60
N VAL A 223 -16.73 -0.11 9.65
CA VAL A 223 -15.29 -0.02 9.83
C VAL A 223 -14.77 1.24 9.16
N MET A 224 -13.64 1.74 9.64
CA MET A 224 -12.90 2.80 8.98
C MET A 224 -11.92 2.18 8.00
N ALA A 225 -12.03 2.51 6.73
CA ALA A 225 -11.04 2.20 5.72
C ALA A 225 -9.95 3.28 5.77
N ILE A 226 -8.72 2.87 5.97
CA ILE A 226 -7.56 3.77 6.07
C ILE A 226 -6.65 3.48 4.86
N PRO A 227 -6.43 4.44 3.96
CA PRO A 227 -5.57 4.20 2.82
C PRO A 227 -4.09 4.26 3.19
N TYR A 228 -3.33 3.38 2.58
CA TYR A 228 -1.88 3.39 2.52
C TYR A 228 -1.47 3.53 1.06
N ASP A 229 -0.78 4.61 0.75
CA ASP A 229 -0.33 4.90 -0.60
C ASP A 229 1.07 4.31 -0.83
N MET A 230 1.25 3.61 -1.94
CA MET A 230 2.53 3.08 -2.40
C MET A 230 2.87 3.72 -3.76
N PRO A 231 4.09 4.24 -3.96
CA PRO A 231 4.48 4.88 -5.21
C PRO A 231 4.73 3.85 -6.31
N ILE A 232 4.21 4.12 -7.49
CA ILE A 232 4.48 3.37 -8.71
C ILE A 232 5.21 4.28 -9.68
N ILE A 233 6.51 4.04 -9.86
CA ILE A 233 7.41 4.93 -10.58
C ILE A 233 7.49 4.54 -12.04
N GLY A 234 7.28 5.50 -12.93
CA GLY A 234 7.50 5.31 -14.35
C GLY A 234 9.00 5.27 -14.70
N TYR A 235 9.37 4.44 -15.68
CA TYR A 235 10.76 4.30 -16.10
C TYR A 235 11.26 5.59 -16.79
N ASN A 236 12.28 6.20 -16.20
CA ASN A 236 13.00 7.37 -16.76
C ASN A 236 12.10 8.55 -17.18
N ASN A 237 11.01 8.81 -16.46
CA ASN A 237 10.08 9.90 -16.82
C ASN A 237 9.59 10.73 -15.63
N ASN A 238 10.03 10.41 -14.42
CA ASN A 238 9.67 11.10 -13.17
C ASN A 238 8.16 11.14 -12.85
N VAL A 239 7.35 10.31 -13.50
CA VAL A 239 5.93 10.15 -13.16
C VAL A 239 5.79 9.14 -12.03
N VAL A 240 5.01 9.49 -11.02
CA VAL A 240 4.71 8.60 -9.91
C VAL A 240 3.20 8.47 -9.77
N ASN A 241 2.67 7.31 -10.16
CA ASN A 241 1.30 6.92 -9.90
C ASN A 241 1.17 6.33 -8.48
N THR A 242 -0.05 6.14 -8.03
CA THR A 242 -0.34 5.66 -6.68
C THR A 242 -1.01 4.29 -6.70
N LEU A 243 -0.47 3.35 -5.95
CA LEU A 243 -1.19 2.16 -5.51
C LEU A 243 -1.76 2.43 -4.12
N MET A 244 -3.06 2.63 -4.02
CA MET A 244 -3.79 2.88 -2.79
C MET A 244 -4.36 1.56 -2.26
N ILE A 245 -3.83 1.09 -1.15
CA ILE A 245 -4.27 -0.14 -0.49
C ILE A 245 -4.96 0.20 0.82
N TRP A 246 -6.14 -0.38 1.03
CA TRP A 246 -7.00 -0.08 2.16
C TRP A 246 -6.75 -1.03 3.32
N ASP A 247 -6.39 -0.48 4.46
CA ASP A 247 -6.42 -1.15 5.76
C ASP A 247 -7.77 -0.89 6.45
N ALA A 248 -8.14 -1.72 7.42
CA ALA A 248 -9.39 -1.58 8.16
C ALA A 248 -9.12 -1.38 9.65
N GLU A 249 -9.67 -0.30 10.20
CA GLU A 249 -9.63 -0.02 11.62
C GLU A 249 -11.06 0.03 12.19
N PRO A 250 -11.27 -0.30 13.48
CA PRO A 250 -12.58 -0.14 14.10
C PRO A 250 -12.92 1.34 14.22
N LYS A 251 -14.21 1.69 14.04
CA LYS A 251 -14.67 3.06 14.29
C LYS A 251 -14.53 3.44 15.77
N GLN A 252 -14.78 2.50 16.65
CA GLN A 252 -14.53 2.61 18.08
C GLN A 252 -13.50 1.56 18.48
N SER A 253 -12.31 2.02 18.81
CA SER A 253 -11.15 1.14 19.01
C SER A 253 -11.24 0.22 20.22
N PHE A 254 -11.99 0.61 21.24
CA PHE A 254 -12.03 -0.15 22.50
C PHE A 254 -13.31 0.16 23.29
N GLU A 255 -14.01 -0.86 23.72
CA GLU A 255 -15.22 -0.72 24.55
C GLU A 255 -14.87 -0.88 26.03
N LEU A 256 -14.51 0.25 26.68
CA LEU A 256 -14.03 0.28 28.06
C LEU A 256 -15.06 -0.31 29.04
N ASP A 257 -16.35 0.00 28.86
CA ASP A 257 -17.41 -0.51 29.74
C ASP A 257 -17.53 -2.04 29.71
N ALA A 258 -17.32 -2.66 28.56
CA ALA A 258 -17.28 -4.12 28.46
C ALA A 258 -16.04 -4.70 29.14
N PHE A 259 -14.89 -4.04 28.94
CA PHE A 259 -13.64 -4.45 29.58
C PHE A 259 -13.72 -4.40 31.09
N ASP A 260 -14.23 -3.31 31.68
CA ASP A 260 -14.39 -3.12 33.15
C ASP A 260 -15.35 -4.15 33.75
N LYS A 261 -16.31 -4.65 32.97
CA LYS A 261 -17.24 -5.73 33.38
C LYS A 261 -16.65 -7.14 33.19
N GLY A 262 -15.41 -7.26 32.72
CA GLY A 262 -14.74 -8.54 32.48
C GLY A 262 -15.13 -9.22 31.15
N ASP A 263 -15.91 -8.56 30.27
CA ASP A 263 -16.23 -9.06 28.93
C ASP A 263 -15.16 -8.62 27.92
N TYR A 264 -13.99 -9.24 28.03
CA TYR A 264 -12.82 -8.93 27.20
C TYR A 264 -13.03 -9.26 25.73
N LYS A 265 -13.90 -10.22 25.40
CA LYS A 265 -14.21 -10.56 24.01
C LYS A 265 -15.01 -9.45 23.36
N LYS A 266 -16.03 -8.97 24.04
CA LYS A 266 -16.85 -7.86 23.56
C LYS A 266 -16.04 -6.57 23.45
N ALA A 267 -15.13 -6.32 24.38
CA ALA A 267 -14.28 -5.14 24.41
C ALA A 267 -13.43 -4.96 23.12
N VAL A 268 -13.13 -6.04 22.38
CA VAL A 268 -12.32 -6.05 21.16
C VAL A 268 -13.08 -6.57 19.92
N GLU A 269 -14.39 -6.73 19.99
CA GLU A 269 -15.19 -7.30 18.91
C GLU A 269 -15.09 -6.52 17.61
N GLN A 270 -15.17 -5.19 17.69
CA GLN A 270 -15.03 -4.31 16.52
C GLN A 270 -13.63 -4.33 15.93
N GLN A 271 -12.60 -4.49 16.77
CA GLN A 271 -11.22 -4.67 16.31
C GLN A 271 -11.09 -5.96 15.48
N ASN A 272 -11.67 -7.06 15.99
CA ASN A 272 -11.66 -8.35 15.29
C ASN A 272 -12.43 -8.29 13.97
N LEU A 273 -13.58 -7.59 13.94
CA LEU A 273 -14.36 -7.40 12.71
C LEU A 273 -13.54 -6.67 11.63
N ALA A 274 -12.92 -5.55 11.99
CA ALA A 274 -12.08 -4.78 11.08
C ALA A 274 -10.87 -5.61 10.60
N ARG A 275 -10.17 -6.23 11.54
CA ARG A 275 -8.97 -7.02 11.26
C ARG A 275 -9.23 -8.19 10.32
N ASN A 276 -10.32 -8.94 10.51
CA ASN A 276 -10.67 -10.06 9.65
C ASN A 276 -10.82 -9.68 8.17
N LEU A 277 -11.23 -8.44 7.87
CA LEU A 277 -11.38 -7.97 6.48
C LEU A 277 -10.04 -7.90 5.74
N VAL A 278 -8.95 -7.66 6.44
CA VAL A 278 -7.64 -7.37 5.87
C VAL A 278 -6.55 -8.36 6.28
N GLU A 279 -6.90 -9.46 6.96
CA GLU A 279 -5.90 -10.43 7.40
C GLU A 279 -5.24 -11.15 6.24
N VAL A 280 -6.02 -11.83 5.41
CA VAL A 280 -5.48 -12.68 4.33
C VAL A 280 -6.25 -12.55 3.03
N LEU A 281 -5.52 -12.68 1.92
CA LEU A 281 -6.09 -12.87 0.60
C LEU A 281 -6.72 -14.27 0.50
N TYR A 282 -7.94 -14.35 -0.02
CA TYR A 282 -8.67 -15.61 -0.24
C TYR A 282 -8.79 -16.50 1.01
N PRO A 283 -9.50 -16.05 2.06
CA PRO A 283 -9.83 -16.94 3.16
C PRO A 283 -10.61 -18.17 2.66
N ASN A 284 -10.48 -19.28 3.37
CA ASN A 284 -11.19 -20.52 3.03
C ASN A 284 -12.70 -20.28 2.95
N ASP A 285 -13.31 -20.58 1.80
CA ASP A 285 -14.72 -20.37 1.50
C ASP A 285 -15.54 -21.67 1.38
N ASN A 286 -15.05 -22.77 1.92
CA ASN A 286 -15.80 -24.04 2.02
C ASN A 286 -16.97 -23.96 3.01
N HIS A 287 -17.08 -22.87 3.77
CA HIS A 287 -18.14 -22.58 4.72
C HIS A 287 -18.75 -21.20 4.51
N ILE A 288 -19.97 -20.98 5.01
CA ILE A 288 -20.74 -19.73 4.77
C ILE A 288 -19.96 -18.50 5.24
N ALA A 289 -19.37 -18.55 6.45
CA ALA A 289 -18.62 -17.41 7.01
C ALA A 289 -17.45 -16.97 6.11
N GLY A 290 -16.75 -17.92 5.47
CA GLY A 290 -15.68 -17.61 4.53
C GLY A 290 -16.19 -16.95 3.24
N LYS A 291 -17.33 -17.41 2.71
CA LYS A 291 -17.97 -16.78 1.54
C LYS A 291 -18.41 -15.34 1.85
N GLU A 292 -19.02 -15.13 3.01
CA GLU A 292 -19.41 -13.80 3.47
C GLU A 292 -18.19 -12.88 3.65
N LEU A 293 -17.10 -13.39 4.22
CA LEU A 293 -15.88 -12.61 4.41
C LEU A 293 -15.29 -12.19 3.06
N ARG A 294 -15.20 -13.09 2.10
CA ARG A 294 -14.74 -12.77 0.74
C ARG A 294 -15.59 -11.70 0.06
N LEU A 295 -16.91 -11.78 0.19
CA LEU A 295 -17.82 -10.76 -0.33
C LEU A 295 -17.61 -9.42 0.38
N LYS A 296 -17.44 -9.44 1.71
CA LYS A 296 -17.16 -8.24 2.50
C LYS A 296 -15.83 -7.60 2.12
N GLN A 297 -14.79 -8.37 1.84
CA GLN A 297 -13.51 -7.85 1.37
C GLN A 297 -13.66 -7.09 0.04
N GLN A 298 -14.37 -7.66 -0.93
CA GLN A 298 -14.62 -7.01 -2.23
C GLN A 298 -15.44 -5.74 -2.06
N TYR A 299 -16.52 -5.79 -1.29
CA TYR A 299 -17.36 -4.64 -1.01
C TYR A 299 -16.58 -3.54 -0.28
N PHE A 300 -15.72 -3.92 0.68
CA PHE A 300 -14.91 -3.01 1.49
C PHE A 300 -14.05 -2.10 0.64
N PHE A 301 -13.14 -2.67 -0.15
CA PHE A 301 -12.19 -1.83 -0.89
C PHE A 301 -12.83 -1.06 -2.04
N VAL A 302 -13.85 -1.63 -2.69
CA VAL A 302 -14.59 -0.91 -3.74
C VAL A 302 -15.37 0.26 -3.15
N SER A 303 -16.09 0.04 -2.03
CA SER A 303 -16.83 1.11 -1.36
C SER A 303 -15.91 2.21 -0.83
N ALA A 304 -14.73 1.86 -0.34
CA ALA A 304 -13.74 2.84 0.13
C ALA A 304 -13.12 3.64 -1.02
N SER A 305 -12.97 3.03 -2.21
CA SER A 305 -12.32 3.65 -3.37
C SER A 305 -13.23 4.53 -4.21
N LEU A 306 -14.56 4.34 -4.16
CA LEU A 306 -15.58 5.12 -4.90
C LEU A 306 -16.04 6.35 -4.12
#